data_fc69a34eb1ea6a647198dc5cb5a646fb
#
_entry.id   fc69a34eb1ea6a647198dc5cb5a646fb
#
_cell.length_a   1.000
_cell.length_b   1.000
_cell.length_c   1.000
_cell.angle_alpha   90.00
_cell.angle_beta   90.00
_cell.angle_gamma   90.00
#
_symmetry.space_group_name_H-M   'P 1'
#
loop_
_entity.id
_entity.type
_entity.pdbx_description
1 polymer ?
#
loop_
_entity_poly.entity_id
_entity_poly.type
_entity_poly.pdbx_seq_one_letter_code
_entity_poly.pdbx_strand_id
1 'polypeptide(L)'
;VGVPKAACLERHFAAICPEIEVEALNCMYTDATEDVVLAGAPDYVLDAIDNIDTKVALLAACKRRGLPVLCCAGAGAKVDPTRIRLADLTESSGDRLARAVRTRLKRDHGIAGGIEVLFSLEKPRVGLVPFDDSGGERPLDYQVVPGFRGRTIPVLGTLPAIFGMAAATAILAALAAGAASGRTCVRATTRTYGTAKSPPGDVDAGFPRALEPAVLA
;
A
#
# COMPACT_ATOMS: atom_id res chain seq x y z
N VAL A 1 -18.56 11.56 0.56
CA VAL A 1 -18.36 12.25 -0.73
C VAL A 1 -18.04 13.71 -0.44
N GLY A 2 -17.14 14.33 -1.20
CA GLY A 2 -16.72 15.73 -1.02
C GLY A 2 -15.64 15.96 0.06
N VAL A 3 -15.21 14.95 0.79
CA VAL A 3 -14.09 15.05 1.76
C VAL A 3 -12.85 14.37 1.20
N PRO A 4 -11.64 14.98 1.31
CA PRO A 4 -10.40 14.34 0.89
C PRO A 4 -10.20 12.98 1.55
N LYS A 5 -9.74 11.99 0.78
CA LYS A 5 -9.53 10.60 1.26
C LYS A 5 -8.56 10.55 2.44
N ALA A 6 -7.47 11.32 2.38
CA ALA A 6 -6.46 11.37 3.45
C ALA A 6 -7.10 11.85 4.78
N ALA A 7 -7.86 12.95 4.75
CA ALA A 7 -8.53 13.46 5.94
C ALA A 7 -9.64 12.52 6.48
N CYS A 8 -10.28 11.73 5.60
CA CYS A 8 -11.22 10.70 6.05
C CYS A 8 -10.50 9.57 6.78
N LEU A 9 -9.34 9.14 6.26
CA LEU A 9 -8.54 8.07 6.87
C LEU A 9 -7.93 8.52 8.20
N GLU A 10 -7.40 9.73 8.28
CA GLU A 10 -6.88 10.30 9.52
C GLU A 10 -7.93 10.25 10.65
N ARG A 11 -9.15 10.74 10.37
CA ARG A 11 -10.25 10.67 11.35
C ARG A 11 -10.64 9.24 11.71
N HIS A 12 -10.63 8.34 10.74
CA HIS A 12 -10.93 6.94 10.98
C HIS A 12 -9.88 6.29 11.87
N PHE A 13 -8.59 6.50 11.60
CA PHE A 13 -7.50 5.96 12.42
C PHE A 13 -7.48 6.57 13.82
N ALA A 14 -7.72 7.86 13.96
CA ALA A 14 -7.84 8.48 15.27
C ALA A 14 -8.96 7.86 16.14
N ALA A 15 -10.02 7.36 15.51
CA ALA A 15 -11.12 6.71 16.23
C ALA A 15 -10.83 5.25 16.63
N ILE A 16 -10.11 4.48 15.80
CA ILE A 16 -9.86 3.05 16.05
C ILE A 16 -8.51 2.77 16.70
N CYS A 17 -7.51 3.65 16.50
CA CYS A 17 -6.15 3.52 17.03
C CYS A 17 -5.65 4.89 17.50
N PRO A 18 -6.20 5.45 18.59
CA PRO A 18 -5.88 6.81 19.03
C PRO A 18 -4.42 7.00 19.47
N GLU A 19 -3.69 5.92 19.66
CA GLU A 19 -2.26 5.92 20.00
C GLU A 19 -1.34 6.14 18.80
N ILE A 20 -1.89 6.08 17.57
CA ILE A 20 -1.14 6.29 16.34
C ILE A 20 -1.30 7.75 15.91
N GLU A 21 -0.18 8.44 15.70
CA GLU A 21 -0.19 9.76 15.09
C GLU A 21 -0.28 9.62 13.57
N VAL A 22 -1.29 10.23 12.97
CA VAL A 22 -1.53 10.23 11.53
C VAL A 22 -1.57 11.65 11.03
N GLU A 23 -0.73 11.98 10.07
CA GLU A 23 -0.74 13.26 9.36
C GLU A 23 -1.34 13.09 7.97
N ALA A 24 -2.44 13.78 7.69
CA ALA A 24 -3.11 13.74 6.40
C ALA A 24 -2.62 14.86 5.47
N LEU A 25 -1.85 14.52 4.46
CA LEU A 25 -1.41 15.44 3.43
C LEU A 25 -2.40 15.42 2.25
N ASN A 26 -3.22 16.46 2.11
CA ASN A 26 -4.14 16.60 0.98
C ASN A 26 -3.44 17.25 -0.21
N CYS A 27 -2.49 16.54 -0.79
CA CYS A 27 -1.77 16.99 -1.98
C CYS A 27 -1.54 15.84 -2.97
N MET A 28 -1.33 16.18 -4.22
CA MET A 28 -0.84 15.24 -5.21
C MET A 28 0.70 15.16 -5.09
N TYR A 29 1.26 13.96 -5.18
CA TYR A 29 2.71 13.81 -5.25
C TYR A 29 3.23 14.37 -6.58
N THR A 30 4.17 15.28 -6.51
CA THR A 30 4.89 15.89 -7.64
C THR A 30 6.29 16.27 -7.19
N ASP A 31 7.16 16.64 -8.11
CA ASP A 31 8.49 17.15 -7.75
C ASP A 31 8.44 18.36 -6.81
N ALA A 32 7.41 19.21 -6.93
CA ALA A 32 7.21 20.35 -6.05
C ALA A 32 6.75 19.98 -4.62
N THR A 33 6.11 18.82 -4.45
CA THR A 33 5.62 18.33 -3.15
C THR A 33 6.51 17.25 -2.55
N GLU A 34 7.55 16.80 -3.26
CA GLU A 34 8.44 15.73 -2.83
C GLU A 34 9.01 15.97 -1.43
N ASP A 35 9.54 17.16 -1.16
CA ASP A 35 10.17 17.49 0.13
C ASP A 35 9.17 17.50 1.29
N VAL A 36 7.92 17.84 1.03
CA VAL A 36 6.85 17.80 2.03
C VAL A 36 6.43 16.36 2.30
N VAL A 37 6.19 15.58 1.24
CA VAL A 37 5.68 14.20 1.36
C VAL A 37 6.73 13.26 1.96
N LEU A 38 8.01 13.46 1.65
CA LEU A 38 9.11 12.65 2.15
C LEU A 38 9.89 13.34 3.29
N ALA A 39 9.26 14.31 3.96
CA ALA A 39 9.87 14.98 5.11
C ALA A 39 10.17 13.98 6.23
N GLY A 40 11.19 14.30 7.04
CA GLY A 40 11.54 13.51 8.22
C GLY A 40 12.22 12.16 7.93
N ALA A 41 12.54 11.86 6.66
CA ALA A 41 13.15 10.59 6.23
C ALA A 41 12.38 9.37 6.78
N PRO A 42 11.22 9.06 6.23
CA PRO A 42 10.38 7.96 6.72
C PRO A 42 11.13 6.63 6.71
N ASP A 43 10.92 5.81 7.72
CA ASP A 43 11.54 4.48 7.86
C ASP A 43 11.12 3.53 6.72
N TYR A 44 9.94 3.75 6.14
CA TYR A 44 9.45 2.98 5.01
C TYR A 44 8.40 3.77 4.21
N VAL A 45 8.42 3.63 2.90
CA VAL A 45 7.43 4.25 2.00
C VAL A 45 6.59 3.16 1.35
N LEU A 46 5.25 3.29 1.42
CA LEU A 46 4.32 2.46 0.67
C LEU A 46 3.77 3.25 -0.50
N ASP A 47 4.08 2.82 -1.71
CA ASP A 47 3.53 3.40 -2.93
C ASP A 47 2.31 2.61 -3.41
N ALA A 48 1.13 3.22 -3.31
CA ALA A 48 -0.14 2.69 -3.84
C ALA A 48 -0.75 3.60 -4.93
N ILE A 49 0.07 4.42 -5.56
CA ILE A 49 -0.35 5.32 -6.64
C ILE A 49 -0.68 4.51 -7.90
N ASP A 50 -1.76 4.84 -8.59
CA ASP A 50 -2.18 4.22 -9.84
C ASP A 50 -1.73 4.98 -11.10
N ASN A 51 -1.40 6.26 -10.96
CA ASN A 51 -0.84 7.07 -12.04
C ASN A 51 0.65 6.74 -12.26
N ILE A 52 1.01 6.43 -13.51
CA ILE A 52 2.37 5.97 -13.84
C ILE A 52 3.41 7.07 -13.63
N ASP A 53 3.10 8.31 -13.99
CA ASP A 53 4.07 9.43 -13.92
C ASP A 53 4.45 9.73 -12.49
N THR A 54 3.46 9.94 -11.63
CA THR A 54 3.67 10.24 -10.21
C THR A 54 4.25 9.04 -9.46
N LYS A 55 3.85 7.82 -9.81
CA LYS A 55 4.43 6.58 -9.26
C LYS A 55 5.92 6.46 -9.57
N VAL A 56 6.31 6.66 -10.82
CA VAL A 56 7.72 6.62 -11.24
C VAL A 56 8.53 7.70 -10.53
N ALA A 57 8.00 8.92 -10.43
CA ALA A 57 8.65 10.02 -9.73
C ALA A 57 8.89 9.68 -8.24
N LEU A 58 7.87 9.17 -7.53
CA LEU A 58 8.01 8.77 -6.13
C LEU A 58 9.06 7.66 -5.94
N LEU A 59 9.00 6.62 -6.74
CA LEU A 59 9.94 5.50 -6.64
C LEU A 59 11.38 5.94 -6.94
N ALA A 60 11.57 6.81 -7.93
CA ALA A 60 12.88 7.39 -8.25
C ALA A 60 13.40 8.28 -7.11
N ALA A 61 12.53 9.07 -6.49
CA ALA A 61 12.86 9.89 -5.33
C ALA A 61 13.29 9.04 -4.13
N CYS A 62 12.55 7.98 -3.83
CA CYS A 62 12.91 7.05 -2.75
C CYS A 62 14.29 6.43 -2.99
N LYS A 63 14.57 5.96 -4.21
CA LYS A 63 15.88 5.42 -4.56
C LYS A 63 16.99 6.45 -4.42
N ARG A 64 16.79 7.67 -4.89
CA ARG A 64 17.75 8.76 -4.80
C ARG A 64 18.06 9.16 -3.34
N ARG A 65 17.04 9.11 -2.48
CA ARG A 65 17.15 9.42 -1.05
C ARG A 65 17.57 8.22 -0.18
N GLY A 66 17.71 7.03 -0.76
CA GLY A 66 18.03 5.82 0.00
C GLY A 66 16.89 5.34 0.92
N LEU A 67 15.65 5.74 0.66
CA LEU A 67 14.47 5.35 1.44
C LEU A 67 13.98 3.97 0.99
N PRO A 68 13.69 3.05 1.95
CA PRO A 68 13.03 1.79 1.63
C PRO A 68 11.64 2.06 1.07
N VAL A 69 11.28 1.36 -0.01
CA VAL A 69 9.98 1.55 -0.65
C VAL A 69 9.42 0.23 -1.15
N LEU A 70 8.12 0.01 -0.89
CA LEU A 70 7.33 -1.06 -1.47
C LEU A 70 6.36 -0.46 -2.50
N CYS A 71 6.45 -0.93 -3.73
CA CYS A 71 5.55 -0.55 -4.82
C CYS A 71 4.37 -1.52 -4.90
N CYS A 72 3.14 -1.04 -4.81
CA CYS A 72 1.96 -1.83 -5.12
C CYS A 72 1.59 -1.69 -6.59
N ALA A 73 1.53 -2.81 -7.31
CA ALA A 73 1.05 -2.86 -8.69
C ALA A 73 -0.48 -2.94 -8.75
N GLY A 74 -1.05 -3.15 -9.94
CA GLY A 74 -2.49 -3.10 -10.14
C GLY A 74 -3.24 -4.32 -9.62
N ALA A 75 -4.26 -4.10 -8.81
CA ALA A 75 -5.20 -5.13 -8.35
C ALA A 75 -6.46 -5.24 -9.25
N GLY A 76 -6.65 -4.32 -10.17
CA GLY A 76 -7.84 -4.25 -11.03
C GLY A 76 -7.94 -5.37 -12.05
N ALA A 77 -9.17 -5.78 -12.38
CA ALA A 77 -9.53 -6.84 -13.32
C ALA A 77 -8.92 -8.22 -12.99
N LYS A 78 -8.63 -8.48 -11.71
CA LYS A 78 -8.06 -9.70 -11.17
C LYS A 78 -8.95 -10.22 -10.04
N VAL A 79 -8.95 -11.53 -9.79
CA VAL A 79 -9.81 -12.17 -8.80
C VAL A 79 -9.11 -13.24 -7.96
N ASP A 80 -7.93 -13.71 -8.38
CA ASP A 80 -7.22 -14.81 -7.73
C ASP A 80 -6.19 -14.29 -6.71
N PRO A 81 -6.47 -14.35 -5.40
CA PRO A 81 -5.56 -13.86 -4.36
C PRO A 81 -4.31 -14.74 -4.20
N THR A 82 -4.35 -16.00 -4.66
CA THR A 82 -3.21 -16.93 -4.52
C THR A 82 -2.06 -16.59 -5.46
N ARG A 83 -2.31 -15.72 -6.44
CA ARG A 83 -1.32 -15.27 -7.43
C ARG A 83 -0.58 -14.00 -7.05
N ILE A 84 -0.82 -13.48 -5.86
CA ILE A 84 -0.10 -12.31 -5.35
C ILE A 84 1.33 -12.73 -5.01
N ARG A 85 2.30 -11.90 -5.40
CA ARG A 85 3.74 -12.11 -5.19
C ARG A 85 4.40 -10.82 -4.73
N LEU A 86 5.37 -10.97 -3.87
CA LEU A 86 6.34 -9.96 -3.50
C LEU A 86 7.69 -10.35 -4.09
N ALA A 87 8.29 -9.48 -4.90
CA ALA A 87 9.60 -9.72 -5.51
C ALA A 87 10.24 -8.39 -5.94
N ASP A 88 11.46 -8.42 -6.46
CA ASP A 88 12.02 -7.24 -7.11
C ASP A 88 11.22 -6.86 -8.36
N LEU A 89 11.13 -5.57 -8.65
CA LEU A 89 10.39 -5.06 -9.81
C LEU A 89 10.87 -5.66 -11.13
N THR A 90 12.14 -6.08 -11.22
CA THR A 90 12.71 -6.77 -12.40
C THR A 90 12.07 -8.13 -12.66
N GLU A 91 11.63 -8.80 -11.62
CA GLU A 91 11.02 -10.13 -11.68
C GLU A 91 9.50 -10.07 -11.93
N SER A 92 8.91 -8.86 -11.88
CA SER A 92 7.48 -8.69 -12.07
C SER A 92 7.03 -9.13 -13.47
N SER A 93 5.96 -9.90 -13.52
CA SER A 93 5.36 -10.41 -14.76
C SER A 93 3.83 -10.37 -14.69
N GLY A 94 3.16 -10.41 -15.84
CA GLY A 94 1.71 -10.44 -15.93
C GLY A 94 1.01 -9.10 -15.62
N ASP A 95 1.68 -8.15 -14.99
CA ASP A 95 1.12 -6.86 -14.61
C ASP A 95 1.57 -5.74 -15.55
N ARG A 96 0.60 -5.03 -16.15
CA ARG A 96 0.87 -3.94 -17.11
C ARG A 96 1.45 -2.70 -16.43
N LEU A 97 0.97 -2.37 -15.21
CA LEU A 97 1.45 -1.22 -14.46
C LEU A 97 2.90 -1.43 -14.03
N ALA A 98 3.21 -2.57 -13.42
CA ALA A 98 4.57 -2.91 -13.02
C ALA A 98 5.54 -2.91 -14.23
N ARG A 99 5.11 -3.43 -15.37
CA ARG A 99 5.91 -3.39 -16.61
C ARG A 99 6.19 -1.96 -17.07
N ALA A 100 5.18 -1.10 -17.07
CA ALA A 100 5.32 0.29 -17.49
C ALA A 100 6.26 1.06 -16.53
N VAL A 101 6.08 0.88 -15.22
CA VAL A 101 6.92 1.48 -14.18
C VAL A 101 8.38 1.03 -14.34
N ARG A 102 8.63 -0.26 -14.45
CA ARG A 102 9.99 -0.82 -14.68
C ARG A 102 10.66 -0.22 -15.91
N THR A 103 9.92 -0.14 -17.03
CA THR A 103 10.45 0.41 -18.28
C THR A 103 10.82 1.87 -18.12
N ARG A 104 9.95 2.66 -17.47
CA ARG A 104 10.17 4.09 -17.23
C ARG A 104 11.32 4.36 -16.26
N LEU A 105 11.38 3.66 -15.13
CA LEU A 105 12.46 3.78 -14.16
C LEU A 105 13.83 3.51 -14.80
N LYS A 106 13.92 2.46 -15.62
CA LYS A 106 15.16 2.15 -16.34
C LYS A 106 15.53 3.22 -17.37
N ARG A 107 14.56 3.65 -18.19
CA ARG A 107 14.80 4.60 -19.28
C ARG A 107 15.08 6.01 -18.78
N ASP A 108 14.27 6.50 -17.83
CA ASP A 108 14.24 7.91 -17.45
C ASP A 108 15.14 8.22 -16.25
N HIS A 109 15.42 7.20 -15.41
CA HIS A 109 16.19 7.38 -14.16
C HIS A 109 17.39 6.44 -14.03
N GLY A 110 17.62 5.54 -14.99
CA GLY A 110 18.73 4.56 -14.91
C GLY A 110 18.54 3.48 -13.83
N ILE A 111 17.36 3.39 -13.22
CA ILE A 111 17.06 2.43 -12.13
C ILE A 111 16.66 1.10 -12.75
N ALA A 112 17.55 0.12 -12.67
CA ALA A 112 17.34 -1.20 -13.26
C ALA A 112 16.65 -2.21 -12.32
N GLY A 113 16.66 -1.98 -10.99
CA GLY A 113 16.09 -2.88 -9.98
C GLY A 113 16.31 -2.36 -8.56
N GLY A 114 16.16 -3.25 -7.57
CA GLY A 114 16.28 -2.90 -6.16
C GLY A 114 15.07 -2.15 -5.60
N ILE A 115 13.89 -2.37 -6.18
CA ILE A 115 12.60 -1.90 -5.67
C ILE A 115 11.70 -3.11 -5.52
N GLU A 116 11.25 -3.36 -4.30
CA GLU A 116 10.25 -4.40 -4.06
C GLU A 116 8.90 -4.00 -4.64
N VAL A 117 8.23 -4.96 -5.26
CA VAL A 117 6.89 -4.79 -5.80
C VAL A 117 5.95 -5.90 -5.37
N LEU A 118 4.78 -5.51 -4.91
CA LEU A 118 3.65 -6.40 -4.70
C LEU A 118 2.78 -6.41 -5.95
N PHE A 119 2.67 -7.55 -6.59
CA PHE A 119 1.95 -7.72 -7.85
C PHE A 119 1.23 -9.06 -7.91
N SER A 120 0.32 -9.22 -8.88
CA SER A 120 -0.30 -10.52 -9.15
C SER A 120 0.13 -11.04 -10.50
N LEU A 121 0.45 -12.32 -10.56
CA LEU A 121 0.74 -13.07 -11.79
C LEU A 121 -0.50 -13.26 -12.68
N GLU A 122 -1.70 -12.94 -12.15
CA GLU A 122 -2.92 -13.03 -12.92
C GLU A 122 -2.96 -11.96 -14.00
N LYS A 123 -3.24 -12.38 -15.24
CA LYS A 123 -3.49 -11.44 -16.32
C LYS A 123 -4.86 -10.80 -16.13
N PRO A 124 -5.02 -9.48 -16.34
CA PRO A 124 -6.33 -8.85 -16.30
C PRO A 124 -7.33 -9.56 -17.21
N ARG A 125 -8.49 -9.93 -16.66
CA ARG A 125 -9.54 -10.67 -17.39
C ARG A 125 -10.31 -9.78 -18.34
N VAL A 126 -10.31 -8.47 -18.10
CA VAL A 126 -10.99 -7.48 -18.92
C VAL A 126 -10.06 -6.30 -19.23
N GLY A 127 -10.32 -5.60 -20.33
CA GLY A 127 -9.61 -4.38 -20.69
C GLY A 127 -10.07 -3.19 -19.86
N LEU A 128 -9.29 -2.10 -19.92
CA LEU A 128 -9.73 -0.80 -19.43
C LEU A 128 -10.85 -0.28 -20.32
N VAL A 129 -11.97 0.09 -19.72
CA VAL A 129 -13.07 0.71 -20.41
C VAL A 129 -12.87 2.23 -20.34
N PRO A 130 -12.94 2.95 -21.47
CA PRO A 130 -12.97 4.41 -21.45
C PRO A 130 -14.13 4.89 -20.57
N PHE A 131 -13.93 5.98 -19.85
CA PHE A 131 -15.03 6.61 -19.12
C PHE A 131 -16.05 7.12 -20.17
N ASP A 132 -17.30 6.73 -20.02
CA ASP A 132 -18.37 7.16 -20.89
C ASP A 132 -18.76 8.61 -20.54
N ASP A 133 -18.42 9.52 -21.43
CA ASP A 133 -18.71 10.96 -21.32
C ASP A 133 -20.08 11.34 -21.90
N SER A 134 -20.83 10.37 -22.46
CA SER A 134 -22.02 10.62 -23.25
C SER A 134 -23.30 10.91 -22.44
N GLY A 135 -23.27 10.85 -21.13
CA GLY A 135 -24.43 10.92 -20.25
C GLY A 135 -24.48 12.12 -19.31
N GLY A 136 -24.80 13.32 -19.82
CA GLY A 136 -25.33 14.40 -19.01
C GLY A 136 -24.40 15.00 -17.92
N GLU A 137 -24.88 15.96 -17.18
CA GLU A 137 -24.17 16.70 -16.16
C GLU A 137 -23.27 15.83 -15.29
N ARG A 138 -21.95 16.04 -15.41
CA ARG A 138 -20.98 15.39 -14.54
C ARG A 138 -21.24 15.87 -13.11
N PRO A 139 -21.51 15.00 -12.14
CA PRO A 139 -21.49 15.42 -10.75
C PRO A 139 -20.12 16.05 -10.47
N LEU A 140 -20.09 17.18 -9.77
CA LEU A 140 -18.85 17.84 -9.31
C LEU A 140 -17.88 16.89 -8.59
N ASP A 141 -18.40 15.78 -8.11
CA ASP A 141 -17.68 14.70 -7.43
C ASP A 141 -16.73 13.90 -8.34
N TYR A 142 -16.91 13.97 -9.66
CA TYR A 142 -16.06 13.32 -10.67
C TYR A 142 -15.17 14.33 -11.40
N GLN A 143 -14.79 15.41 -10.76
CA GLN A 143 -13.85 16.35 -11.36
C GLN A 143 -12.56 15.64 -11.73
N VAL A 144 -12.36 15.53 -13.04
CA VAL A 144 -11.10 15.05 -13.59
C VAL A 144 -10.08 16.18 -13.41
N VAL A 145 -9.06 15.93 -12.62
CA VAL A 145 -7.91 16.83 -12.53
C VAL A 145 -7.36 17.00 -13.98
N PRO A 146 -7.05 18.23 -14.43
CA PRO A 146 -6.51 18.45 -15.75
C PRO A 146 -5.31 17.54 -16.02
N GLY A 147 -5.33 16.80 -17.14
CA GLY A 147 -4.30 15.81 -17.50
C GLY A 147 -4.58 14.39 -17.01
N PHE A 148 -5.55 14.16 -16.12
CA PHE A 148 -5.98 12.82 -15.73
C PHE A 148 -7.06 12.31 -16.68
N ARG A 149 -6.79 11.19 -17.37
CA ARG A 149 -7.81 10.45 -18.10
C ARG A 149 -8.46 9.45 -17.16
N GLY A 150 -9.72 9.68 -16.83
CA GLY A 150 -10.56 8.69 -16.16
C GLY A 150 -10.65 7.42 -16.99
N ARG A 151 -10.34 6.28 -16.40
CA ARG A 151 -10.58 4.96 -16.99
C ARG A 151 -11.26 4.12 -15.95
N THR A 152 -12.29 3.40 -16.34
CA THR A 152 -12.99 2.49 -15.45
C THR A 152 -12.36 1.11 -15.57
N ILE A 153 -11.97 0.55 -14.45
CA ILE A 153 -11.53 -0.83 -14.35
C ILE A 153 -12.35 -1.51 -13.25
N PRO A 154 -12.96 -2.67 -13.51
CA PRO A 154 -13.66 -3.40 -12.47
C PRO A 154 -12.66 -3.92 -11.44
N VAL A 155 -13.00 -3.75 -10.16
CA VAL A 155 -12.17 -4.19 -9.04
C VAL A 155 -13.01 -5.03 -8.09
N LEU A 156 -12.59 -6.27 -7.85
CA LEU A 156 -13.14 -7.08 -6.79
C LEU A 156 -12.62 -6.55 -5.45
N GLY A 157 -13.51 -5.98 -4.61
CA GLY A 157 -13.14 -5.23 -3.42
C GLY A 157 -12.23 -5.97 -2.42
N THR A 158 -12.32 -7.29 -2.38
CA THR A 158 -11.46 -8.13 -1.52
C THR A 158 -10.00 -8.16 -1.99
N LEU A 159 -9.74 -8.01 -3.28
CA LEU A 159 -8.38 -8.14 -3.81
C LEU A 159 -7.47 -6.96 -3.39
N PRO A 160 -7.86 -5.68 -3.50
CA PRO A 160 -7.09 -4.58 -2.94
C PRO A 160 -6.88 -4.70 -1.43
N ALA A 161 -7.85 -5.23 -0.68
CA ALA A 161 -7.70 -5.48 0.75
C ALA A 161 -6.59 -6.49 1.05
N ILE A 162 -6.54 -7.59 0.30
CA ILE A 162 -5.48 -8.61 0.42
C ILE A 162 -4.11 -8.01 0.03
N PHE A 163 -4.05 -7.19 -1.03
CA PHE A 163 -2.83 -6.45 -1.37
C PHE A 163 -2.38 -5.56 -0.20
N GLY A 164 -3.30 -4.82 0.41
CA GLY A 164 -3.01 -3.98 1.57
C GLY A 164 -2.46 -4.76 2.75
N MET A 165 -3.07 -5.90 3.08
CA MET A 165 -2.62 -6.78 4.17
C MET A 165 -1.26 -7.40 3.88
N ALA A 166 -1.02 -7.84 2.64
CA ALA A 166 0.28 -8.36 2.24
C ALA A 166 1.38 -7.30 2.29
N ALA A 167 1.08 -6.07 1.83
CA ALA A 167 1.99 -4.93 1.92
C ALA A 167 2.32 -4.59 3.37
N ALA A 168 1.31 -4.50 4.24
CA ALA A 168 1.50 -4.23 5.67
C ALA A 168 2.38 -5.31 6.32
N THR A 169 2.14 -6.58 6.03
CA THR A 169 2.94 -7.70 6.54
C THR A 169 4.41 -7.60 6.10
N ALA A 170 4.66 -7.30 4.83
CA ALA A 170 6.01 -7.15 4.30
C ALA A 170 6.76 -6.00 4.98
N ILE A 171 6.11 -4.84 5.11
CA ILE A 171 6.70 -3.66 5.76
C ILE A 171 6.98 -3.93 7.24
N LEU A 172 6.02 -4.47 7.98
CA LEU A 172 6.20 -4.79 9.39
C LEU A 172 7.34 -5.79 9.62
N ALA A 173 7.44 -6.83 8.76
CA ALA A 173 8.54 -7.79 8.82
C ALA A 173 9.89 -7.11 8.55
N ALA A 174 9.97 -6.22 7.56
CA ALA A 174 11.19 -5.48 7.23
C ALA A 174 11.61 -4.54 8.38
N LEU A 175 10.67 -3.81 8.98
CA LEU A 175 10.93 -2.93 10.11
C LEU A 175 11.38 -3.73 11.35
N ALA A 176 10.72 -4.86 11.64
CA ALA A 176 11.11 -5.73 12.76
C ALA A 176 12.52 -6.32 12.56
N ALA A 177 12.87 -6.74 11.35
CA ALA A 177 14.20 -7.23 11.03
C ALA A 177 15.27 -6.13 11.15
N GLY A 178 14.96 -4.90 10.73
CA GLY A 178 15.80 -3.72 10.90
C GLY A 178 16.06 -3.38 12.38
N ALA A 179 15.03 -3.43 13.20
CA ALA A 179 15.15 -3.24 14.65
C ALA A 179 16.03 -4.32 15.30
N ALA A 180 15.86 -5.58 14.90
CA ALA A 180 16.68 -6.70 15.40
C ALA A 180 18.16 -6.59 15.01
N SER A 181 18.46 -5.92 13.88
CA SER A 181 19.83 -5.69 13.41
C SER A 181 20.52 -4.48 14.04
N GLY A 182 19.90 -3.84 15.05
CA GLY A 182 20.44 -2.67 15.75
C GLY A 182 20.40 -1.37 14.92
N ARG A 183 19.80 -1.38 13.76
CA ARG A 183 19.43 -0.16 13.05
C ARG A 183 18.23 0.42 13.79
N THR A 184 18.40 1.61 14.35
CA THR A 184 17.34 2.33 15.05
C THR A 184 16.23 2.65 14.04
N CYS A 185 15.29 1.75 13.96
CA CYS A 185 14.08 1.95 13.20
C CYS A 185 12.92 1.97 14.19
N VAL A 186 12.09 2.98 14.06
CA VAL A 186 10.82 3.14 14.74
C VAL A 186 10.92 3.65 16.18
N ARG A 187 10.66 4.95 16.36
CA ARG A 187 9.89 5.40 17.51
C ARG A 187 8.43 4.99 17.33
N ALA A 188 8.16 3.69 17.25
CA ALA A 188 6.92 3.22 17.80
C ALA A 188 7.13 3.39 19.32
N THR A 189 6.49 4.37 19.90
CA THR A 189 6.28 4.38 21.34
C THR A 189 5.36 3.20 21.62
N THR A 190 5.94 2.02 21.72
CA THR A 190 5.31 0.89 22.38
C THR A 190 5.11 1.35 23.80
N ARG A 191 3.92 1.86 24.11
CA ARG A 191 3.44 1.79 25.48
C ARG A 191 3.48 0.29 25.78
N THR A 192 4.53 -0.15 26.47
CA THR A 192 4.48 -1.37 27.26
C THR A 192 3.22 -1.22 28.09
N TYR A 193 2.21 -2.00 27.80
CA TYR A 193 1.13 -2.25 28.74
C TYR A 193 1.86 -2.74 30.00
N GLY A 194 1.96 -1.86 30.99
CA GLY A 194 2.46 -2.26 32.29
C GLY A 194 1.63 -3.47 32.67
N THR A 195 2.31 -4.56 32.92
CA THR A 195 1.70 -5.74 33.52
C THR A 195 0.97 -5.26 34.77
N ALA A 196 -0.34 -5.03 34.63
CA ALA A 196 -1.21 -4.92 35.78
C ALA A 196 -0.95 -6.22 36.58
N LYS A 197 -0.36 -6.10 37.75
CA LYS A 197 -0.26 -7.21 38.67
C LYS A 197 -1.67 -7.78 38.81
N SER A 198 -1.87 -8.97 38.25
CA SER A 198 -3.08 -9.73 38.49
C SER A 198 -3.25 -9.89 40.01
N PRO A 199 -4.40 -9.62 40.56
CA PRO A 199 -4.68 -10.01 41.95
C PRO A 199 -4.61 -11.55 42.04
N PRO A 200 -4.13 -12.10 43.15
CA PRO A 200 -4.12 -13.55 43.35
C PRO A 200 -5.55 -14.03 43.54
N GLY A 201 -6.04 -14.82 42.58
CA GLY A 201 -7.35 -15.44 42.64
C GLY A 201 -7.50 -16.40 41.48
N ASP A 202 -7.44 -17.68 41.83
CA ASP A 202 -7.77 -18.84 41.01
C ASP A 202 -9.02 -18.63 40.19
N VAL A 203 -8.90 -18.85 38.86
CA VAL A 203 -9.99 -19.52 38.09
C VAL A 203 -9.34 -20.30 36.96
N ASP A 204 -9.29 -21.59 37.18
CA ASP A 204 -9.12 -22.61 36.17
C ASP A 204 -10.36 -22.61 35.28
N ALA A 205 -10.30 -21.94 34.12
CA ALA A 205 -11.33 -21.98 33.09
C ALA A 205 -10.69 -22.45 31.79
N GLY A 206 -10.89 -23.73 31.52
CA GLY A 206 -10.34 -24.46 30.40
C GLY A 206 -10.63 -23.78 29.05
N PHE A 207 -9.55 -23.48 28.35
CA PHE A 207 -9.60 -23.19 26.93
C PHE A 207 -9.97 -24.47 26.15
N PRO A 208 -10.89 -24.42 25.19
CA PRO A 208 -11.16 -25.58 24.36
C PRO A 208 -9.94 -25.89 23.49
N ARG A 209 -9.55 -27.18 23.51
CA ARG A 209 -8.47 -27.72 22.69
C ARG A 209 -8.68 -27.40 21.22
N ALA A 210 -7.56 -27.15 20.54
CA ALA A 210 -7.48 -26.92 19.11
C ALA A 210 -8.35 -27.88 18.30
N LEU A 211 -9.09 -27.32 17.35
CA LEU A 211 -9.80 -28.08 16.31
C LEU A 211 -8.76 -28.77 15.43
N GLU A 212 -8.83 -30.08 15.36
CA GLU A 212 -8.09 -30.88 14.38
C GLU A 212 -8.50 -30.49 12.95
N PRO A 213 -7.58 -30.53 11.97
CA PRO A 213 -7.90 -30.19 10.60
C PRO A 213 -8.86 -31.23 10.02
N ALA A 214 -10.06 -30.82 9.65
CA ALA A 214 -10.97 -31.61 8.87
C ALA A 214 -10.39 -31.81 7.48
N VAL A 215 -10.06 -33.06 7.15
CA VAL A 215 -9.76 -33.49 5.79
C VAL A 215 -11.07 -33.51 5.02
N LEU A 216 -11.23 -32.58 4.08
CA LEU A 216 -12.29 -32.66 3.08
C LEU A 216 -11.87 -33.62 1.97
N ALA A 217 -12.56 -34.68 1.82
CA ALA A 217 -12.48 -35.62 0.71
C ALA A 217 -13.13 -35.04 -0.55
#